data_fc6852a61355975ce8cc51e00d15d437
#
_entry.id   fc6852a61355975ce8cc51e00d15d437
#
_cell.length_a   1.000
_cell.length_b   1.000
_cell.length_c   1.000
_cell.angle_alpha   90.00
_cell.angle_beta   90.00
_cell.angle_gamma   90.00
#
_symmetry.space_group_name_H-M   'P 1'
#
loop_
_entity.id
_entity.type
_entity.pdbx_description
1 polymer ?
#
loop_
_entity_poly.entity_id
_entity_poly.type
_entity_poly.pdbx_seq_one_letter_code
_entity_poly.pdbx_strand_id
1 'polypeptide(L)'
;LPILTTKKVYSKGCIHELLWILHGDTNIKYLVENNTHIWDDDAYRYYLQKFESDKDVKTTKEQFINRVIKQDIIHYVEEGDMNSKLYTFGDLGPVYGKQWVNWNGINQVKELIHKLKANPDDRRLMISAWNVGEIKDMALPPCHYLSQWYVTEMNNYERNEEYHKRYNINVDDNKLLSDEELDKLGIPHQYLSCMWMQRSVDTCLGLPYDLLS
;
A
#
# COMPACT_ATOMS: atom_id res chain seq x y z
N LEU A 1 -6.01 12.61 8.56
CA LEU A 1 -4.70 12.17 8.09
C LEU A 1 -3.63 12.81 8.94
N PRO A 2 -2.63 12.09 9.43
CA PRO A 2 -1.51 12.67 10.17
C PRO A 2 -0.64 13.50 9.23
N ILE A 3 -1.07 14.73 8.99
CA ILE A 3 -0.28 15.68 8.18
C ILE A 3 0.84 16.19 9.07
N LEU A 4 2.08 15.96 8.64
CA LEU A 4 3.24 16.51 9.33
C LEU A 4 3.27 18.03 9.18
N THR A 5 3.34 18.73 10.31
CA THR A 5 3.50 20.18 10.35
C THR A 5 4.95 20.63 10.13
N THR A 6 5.90 19.71 10.35
CA THR A 6 7.35 19.99 10.34
C THR A 6 8.00 19.72 8.97
N LYS A 7 7.32 18.99 8.08
CA LYS A 7 7.87 18.60 6.77
C LYS A 7 6.76 18.54 5.73
N LYS A 8 7.02 19.09 4.54
CA LYS A 8 6.13 18.92 3.38
C LYS A 8 6.35 17.52 2.80
N VAL A 9 5.33 16.68 2.85
CA VAL A 9 5.34 15.33 2.26
C VAL A 9 4.73 15.36 0.86
N TYR A 10 5.31 14.60 -0.07
CA TYR A 10 4.79 14.44 -1.43
C TYR A 10 3.66 13.39 -1.45
N SER A 11 2.49 13.79 -0.95
CA SER A 11 1.31 12.92 -0.81
C SER A 11 0.81 12.30 -2.13
N LYS A 12 1.04 12.97 -3.26
CA LYS A 12 0.65 12.45 -4.58
C LYS A 12 1.33 11.09 -4.86
N GLY A 13 2.62 10.96 -4.52
CA GLY A 13 3.36 9.71 -4.67
C GLY A 13 2.76 8.58 -3.84
N CYS A 14 2.44 8.84 -2.57
CA CYS A 14 1.81 7.87 -1.68
C CYS A 14 0.44 7.40 -2.21
N ILE A 15 -0.37 8.33 -2.74
CA ILE A 15 -1.67 7.99 -3.32
C ILE A 15 -1.51 7.09 -4.55
N HIS A 16 -0.57 7.41 -5.45
CA HIS A 16 -0.33 6.57 -6.63
C HIS A 16 0.21 5.19 -6.25
N GLU A 17 1.09 5.10 -5.27
CA GLU A 17 1.59 3.83 -4.77
C GLU A 17 0.48 2.97 -4.18
N LEU A 18 -0.38 3.55 -3.32
CA LEU A 18 -1.51 2.84 -2.76
C LEU A 18 -2.50 2.37 -3.83
N LEU A 19 -2.82 3.21 -4.81
CA LEU A 19 -3.69 2.83 -5.93
C LEU A 19 -3.07 1.70 -6.75
N TRP A 20 -1.77 1.74 -7.00
CA TRP A 20 -1.03 0.70 -7.69
C TRP A 20 -1.11 -0.66 -6.93
N ILE A 21 -0.89 -0.65 -5.62
CA ILE A 21 -1.05 -1.83 -4.76
C ILE A 21 -2.49 -2.36 -4.81
N LEU A 22 -3.50 -1.48 -4.66
CA LEU A 22 -4.92 -1.87 -4.65
C LEU A 22 -5.42 -2.40 -6.02
N HIS A 23 -4.76 -2.04 -7.12
CA HIS A 23 -5.00 -2.66 -8.43
C HIS A 23 -4.39 -4.06 -8.56
N GLY A 24 -3.57 -4.48 -7.61
CA GLY A 24 -2.87 -5.77 -7.65
C GLY A 24 -1.68 -5.78 -8.60
N ASP A 25 -1.21 -4.60 -9.01
CA ASP A 25 -0.11 -4.46 -9.93
C ASP A 25 1.24 -4.70 -9.24
N THR A 26 2.19 -5.22 -9.99
CA THR A 26 3.58 -5.49 -9.57
C THR A 26 4.61 -4.83 -10.47
N ASN A 27 4.16 -4.18 -11.57
CA ASN A 27 5.01 -3.50 -12.51
C ASN A 27 5.03 -1.99 -12.25
N ILE A 28 6.21 -1.40 -12.23
CA ILE A 28 6.40 0.02 -11.91
C ILE A 28 5.97 0.99 -13.01
N LYS A 29 5.55 0.52 -14.19
CA LYS A 29 5.19 1.38 -15.32
C LYS A 29 4.18 2.45 -14.93
N TYR A 30 3.07 2.05 -14.27
CA TYR A 30 2.06 3.00 -13.80
C TYR A 30 2.64 4.09 -12.89
N LEU A 31 3.56 3.71 -12.00
CA LEU A 31 4.21 4.64 -11.08
C LEU A 31 5.10 5.63 -11.83
N VAL A 32 5.93 5.15 -12.77
CA VAL A 32 6.81 5.97 -13.61
C VAL A 32 5.98 6.97 -14.44
N GLU A 33 4.91 6.53 -15.09
CA GLU A 33 4.01 7.36 -15.88
C GLU A 33 3.29 8.44 -15.04
N ASN A 34 3.15 8.21 -13.73
CA ASN A 34 2.57 9.17 -12.78
C ASN A 34 3.62 9.94 -11.96
N ASN A 35 4.87 9.94 -12.42
CA ASN A 35 5.99 10.64 -11.79
C ASN A 35 6.22 10.22 -10.34
N THR A 36 6.09 8.91 -10.06
CA THR A 36 6.33 8.28 -8.77
C THR A 36 7.48 7.28 -8.92
N HIS A 37 8.65 7.61 -8.37
CA HIS A 37 9.92 6.95 -8.66
C HIS A 37 10.48 6.14 -7.47
N ILE A 38 9.66 5.89 -6.45
CA ILE A 38 10.08 5.25 -5.20
C ILE A 38 10.57 3.80 -5.40
N TRP A 39 10.08 3.12 -6.45
CA TRP A 39 10.42 1.74 -6.77
C TRP A 39 11.45 1.56 -7.89
N ASP A 40 11.90 2.64 -8.53
CA ASP A 40 12.78 2.58 -9.70
C ASP A 40 14.11 1.86 -9.41
N ASP A 41 14.72 2.16 -8.26
CA ASP A 41 16.01 1.57 -7.87
C ASP A 41 15.89 0.09 -7.53
N ASP A 42 14.81 -0.31 -6.87
CA ASP A 42 14.54 -1.71 -6.53
C ASP A 42 14.25 -2.54 -7.77
N ALA A 43 13.43 -2.02 -8.70
CA ALA A 43 13.14 -2.68 -9.95
C ALA A 43 14.41 -2.83 -10.84
N TYR A 44 15.21 -1.78 -10.91
CA TYR A 44 16.47 -1.82 -11.66
C TYR A 44 17.49 -2.79 -11.06
N ARG A 45 17.66 -2.77 -9.73
CA ARG A 45 18.52 -3.72 -9.02
C ARG A 45 18.07 -5.17 -9.23
N TYR A 46 16.76 -5.45 -9.12
CA TYR A 46 16.18 -6.77 -9.34
C TYR A 46 16.45 -7.28 -10.76
N TYR A 47 16.25 -6.41 -11.77
CA TYR A 47 16.57 -6.73 -13.15
C TYR A 47 18.06 -7.07 -13.35
N LEU A 48 18.97 -6.24 -12.82
CA LEU A 48 20.40 -6.48 -12.96
C LEU A 48 20.83 -7.80 -12.29
N GLN A 49 20.32 -8.08 -11.10
CA GLN A 49 20.63 -9.33 -10.40
C GLN A 49 20.13 -10.55 -11.16
N LYS A 50 18.96 -10.47 -11.75
CA LYS A 50 18.32 -11.60 -12.43
C LYS A 50 18.88 -11.86 -13.84
N PHE A 51 19.27 -10.83 -14.59
CA PHE A 51 19.58 -10.95 -16.02
C PHE A 51 20.97 -10.45 -16.43
N GLU A 52 21.64 -9.72 -15.57
CA GLU A 52 22.91 -9.06 -15.92
C GLU A 52 23.97 -9.15 -14.81
N SER A 53 23.84 -10.08 -13.86
CA SER A 53 24.81 -10.26 -12.76
C SER A 53 26.24 -10.46 -13.30
N ASP A 54 26.39 -11.25 -14.34
CA ASP A 54 27.68 -11.69 -14.88
C ASP A 54 28.12 -10.92 -16.12
N LYS A 55 27.40 -9.85 -16.50
CA LYS A 55 27.78 -9.04 -17.68
C LYS A 55 28.80 -7.96 -17.31
N ASP A 56 29.83 -7.79 -18.16
CA ASP A 56 30.82 -6.71 -18.04
C ASP A 56 30.18 -5.34 -18.32
N VAL A 57 29.28 -5.28 -19.30
CA VAL A 57 28.52 -4.07 -19.64
C VAL A 57 27.05 -4.27 -19.29
N LYS A 58 26.56 -3.44 -18.38
CA LYS A 58 25.17 -3.51 -17.89
C LYS A 58 24.31 -2.43 -18.54
N THR A 59 23.03 -2.76 -18.69
CA THR A 59 22.00 -1.77 -19.02
C THR A 59 22.02 -0.62 -18.02
N THR A 60 22.00 0.64 -18.47
CA THR A 60 21.94 1.78 -17.57
C THR A 60 20.52 1.94 -16.99
N LYS A 61 20.37 2.63 -15.85
CA LYS A 61 19.06 2.90 -15.25
C LYS A 61 18.13 3.64 -16.23
N GLU A 62 18.64 4.60 -16.98
CA GLU A 62 17.87 5.33 -17.98
C GLU A 62 17.37 4.40 -19.10
N GLN A 63 18.24 3.54 -19.62
CA GLN A 63 17.84 2.55 -20.63
C GLN A 63 16.80 1.57 -20.08
N PHE A 64 16.95 1.15 -18.80
CA PHE A 64 15.99 0.29 -18.13
C PHE A 64 14.61 0.96 -18.03
N ILE A 65 14.53 2.20 -17.54
CA ILE A 65 13.26 2.95 -17.43
C ILE A 65 12.61 3.15 -18.80
N ASN A 66 13.38 3.45 -19.84
CA ASN A 66 12.86 3.53 -21.22
C ASN A 66 12.22 2.20 -21.68
N ARG A 67 12.78 1.06 -21.27
CA ARG A 67 12.21 -0.27 -21.57
C ARG A 67 10.95 -0.55 -20.72
N VAL A 68 10.90 -0.07 -19.49
CA VAL A 68 9.69 -0.12 -18.64
C VAL A 68 8.53 0.59 -19.34
N ILE A 69 8.74 1.82 -19.79
CA ILE A 69 7.71 2.62 -20.48
C ILE A 69 7.21 1.91 -21.75
N LYS A 70 8.12 1.29 -22.49
CA LYS A 70 7.79 0.53 -23.72
C LYS A 70 7.15 -0.83 -23.45
N GLN A 71 7.16 -1.31 -22.19
CA GLN A 71 6.75 -2.66 -21.80
C GLN A 71 7.53 -3.76 -22.55
N ASP A 72 8.84 -3.57 -22.70
CA ASP A 72 9.70 -4.59 -23.30
C ASP A 72 9.64 -5.89 -22.48
N ILE A 73 9.80 -7.02 -23.16
CA ILE A 73 9.71 -8.35 -22.57
C ILE A 73 11.00 -9.12 -22.83
N ILE A 74 11.41 -9.92 -21.84
CA ILE A 74 12.47 -10.93 -21.97
C ILE A 74 11.82 -12.31 -21.81
N HIS A 75 12.14 -13.19 -22.73
CA HIS A 75 11.93 -14.64 -22.60
C HIS A 75 13.15 -15.25 -21.93
N TYR A 76 12.97 -16.00 -20.86
CA TYR A 76 14.06 -16.65 -20.13
C TYR A 76 13.63 -18.02 -19.60
N VAL A 77 14.62 -18.85 -19.27
CA VAL A 77 14.40 -20.15 -18.61
C VAL A 77 15.25 -20.13 -17.33
N GLU A 78 14.65 -20.45 -16.21
CA GLU A 78 15.37 -20.58 -14.94
C GLU A 78 16.12 -21.92 -14.91
N GLU A 79 17.26 -21.95 -14.23
CA GLU A 79 18.05 -23.16 -14.08
C GLU A 79 17.21 -24.27 -13.41
N GLY A 80 17.14 -25.42 -14.06
CA GLY A 80 16.33 -26.55 -13.60
C GLY A 80 14.85 -26.52 -13.98
N ASP A 81 14.37 -25.48 -14.68
CA ASP A 81 13.03 -25.40 -15.24
C ASP A 81 13.06 -25.73 -16.74
N MET A 82 12.09 -26.47 -17.23
CA MET A 82 11.95 -26.75 -18.68
C MET A 82 11.03 -25.76 -19.41
N ASN A 83 10.37 -24.87 -18.68
CA ASN A 83 9.40 -23.94 -19.22
C ASN A 83 10.02 -22.55 -19.42
N SER A 84 9.74 -21.96 -20.58
CA SER A 84 10.08 -20.55 -20.82
C SER A 84 9.16 -19.66 -19.99
N LYS A 85 9.75 -18.69 -19.30
CA LYS A 85 9.08 -17.65 -18.53
C LYS A 85 9.19 -16.30 -19.22
N LEU A 86 8.30 -15.39 -18.87
CA LEU A 86 8.30 -14.02 -19.37
C LEU A 86 8.65 -13.07 -18.21
N TYR A 87 9.50 -12.12 -18.49
CA TYR A 87 9.75 -10.97 -17.62
C TYR A 87 9.42 -9.71 -18.40
N THR A 88 8.52 -8.89 -17.86
CA THR A 88 8.23 -7.56 -18.37
C THR A 88 9.09 -6.54 -17.63
N PHE A 89 9.77 -5.66 -18.33
CA PHE A 89 10.60 -4.64 -17.71
C PHE A 89 9.80 -3.84 -16.69
N GLY A 90 10.36 -3.70 -15.50
CA GLY A 90 9.71 -3.03 -14.37
C GLY A 90 8.90 -3.93 -13.44
N ASP A 91 8.79 -5.22 -13.74
CA ASP A 91 8.16 -6.18 -12.83
C ASP A 91 9.06 -6.42 -11.60
N LEU A 92 8.46 -6.30 -10.43
CA LEU A 92 9.09 -6.47 -9.12
C LEU A 92 8.92 -7.88 -8.54
N GLY A 93 8.30 -8.79 -9.29
CA GLY A 93 7.84 -10.06 -8.74
C GLY A 93 6.60 -9.91 -7.84
N PRO A 94 6.31 -10.91 -6.99
CA PRO A 94 5.06 -10.99 -6.25
C PRO A 94 5.00 -10.06 -5.02
N VAL A 95 5.26 -8.76 -5.21
CA VAL A 95 5.24 -7.73 -4.16
C VAL A 95 3.81 -7.40 -3.68
N TYR A 96 3.64 -6.33 -2.91
CA TYR A 96 2.40 -5.92 -2.23
C TYR A 96 1.12 -6.10 -3.05
N GLY A 97 1.10 -5.62 -4.28
CA GLY A 97 -0.09 -5.68 -5.13
C GLY A 97 -0.61 -7.10 -5.28
N LYS A 98 0.28 -8.04 -5.66
CA LYS A 98 -0.09 -9.45 -5.76
C LYS A 98 -0.54 -10.01 -4.41
N GLN A 99 0.18 -9.74 -3.33
CA GLN A 99 -0.15 -10.32 -2.03
C GLN A 99 -1.50 -9.82 -1.49
N TRP A 100 -1.81 -8.53 -1.63
CA TRP A 100 -3.06 -7.96 -1.12
C TRP A 100 -4.28 -8.38 -1.95
N VAL A 101 -4.13 -8.46 -3.28
CA VAL A 101 -5.27 -8.58 -4.20
C VAL A 101 -5.39 -9.97 -4.82
N ASN A 102 -4.32 -10.78 -4.82
CA ASN A 102 -4.33 -12.10 -5.43
C ASN A 102 -3.36 -13.09 -4.74
N TRP A 103 -3.43 -13.23 -3.42
CA TRP A 103 -2.70 -14.29 -2.72
C TRP A 103 -3.32 -15.65 -3.04
N ASN A 104 -2.74 -16.38 -3.99
CA ASN A 104 -3.26 -17.68 -4.45
C ASN A 104 -4.77 -17.65 -4.80
N GLY A 105 -5.21 -16.60 -5.49
CA GLY A 105 -6.61 -16.41 -5.86
C GLY A 105 -7.46 -15.67 -4.81
N ILE A 106 -6.91 -15.37 -3.64
CA ILE A 106 -7.61 -14.67 -2.56
C ILE A 106 -7.33 -13.16 -2.64
N ASN A 107 -8.38 -12.36 -2.73
CA ASN A 107 -8.30 -10.91 -2.61
C ASN A 107 -8.53 -10.49 -1.15
N GLN A 108 -7.45 -10.31 -0.40
CA GLN A 108 -7.50 -9.97 1.03
C GLN A 108 -8.21 -8.63 1.30
N VAL A 109 -8.05 -7.64 0.40
CA VAL A 109 -8.72 -6.33 0.53
C VAL A 109 -10.23 -6.47 0.43
N LYS A 110 -10.71 -7.24 -0.55
CA LYS A 110 -12.13 -7.53 -0.75
C LYS A 110 -12.72 -8.29 0.44
N GLU A 111 -12.00 -9.30 0.91
CA GLU A 111 -12.39 -10.07 2.11
C GLU A 111 -12.46 -9.19 3.35
N LEU A 112 -11.46 -8.31 3.57
CA LEU A 112 -11.46 -7.37 4.68
C LEU A 112 -12.70 -6.45 4.64
N ILE A 113 -12.98 -5.83 3.49
CA ILE A 113 -14.14 -4.94 3.33
C ILE A 113 -15.45 -5.68 3.59
N HIS A 114 -15.55 -6.92 3.09
CA HIS A 114 -16.72 -7.75 3.32
C HIS A 114 -16.92 -8.07 4.81
N LYS A 115 -15.85 -8.48 5.49
CA LYS A 115 -15.87 -8.80 6.92
C LYS A 115 -16.17 -7.58 7.78
N LEU A 116 -15.57 -6.41 7.48
CA LEU A 116 -15.87 -5.16 8.17
C LEU A 116 -17.36 -4.81 8.13
N LYS A 117 -18.03 -5.08 7.01
CA LYS A 117 -19.48 -4.84 6.86
C LYS A 117 -20.35 -5.89 7.55
N ALA A 118 -19.90 -7.14 7.56
CA ALA A 118 -20.71 -8.26 8.08
C ALA A 118 -20.50 -8.50 9.58
N ASN A 119 -19.31 -8.30 10.08
CA ASN A 119 -18.93 -8.50 11.49
C ASN A 119 -17.74 -7.60 11.85
N PRO A 120 -17.99 -6.34 12.22
CA PRO A 120 -16.93 -5.39 12.58
C PRO A 120 -16.10 -5.80 13.79
N ASP A 121 -16.59 -6.70 14.64
CA ASP A 121 -15.90 -7.22 15.83
C ASP A 121 -15.01 -8.45 15.53
N ASP A 122 -14.89 -8.86 14.26
CA ASP A 122 -14.04 -10.01 13.91
C ASP A 122 -12.56 -9.67 14.14
N ARG A 123 -11.90 -10.47 14.99
CA ARG A 123 -10.47 -10.34 15.29
C ARG A 123 -9.54 -10.74 14.14
N ARG A 124 -10.10 -11.19 12.99
CA ARG A 124 -9.39 -11.61 11.77
C ARG A 124 -9.49 -10.57 10.65
N LEU A 125 -9.75 -9.32 11.00
CA LEU A 125 -9.72 -8.18 10.08
C LEU A 125 -8.26 -7.81 9.79
N MET A 126 -7.60 -8.59 8.93
CA MET A 126 -6.16 -8.47 8.65
C MET A 126 -5.86 -8.58 7.17
N ILE A 127 -4.79 -7.89 6.74
CA ILE A 127 -4.14 -8.06 5.45
C ILE A 127 -2.66 -8.33 5.70
N SER A 128 -2.12 -9.40 5.12
CA SER A 128 -0.69 -9.74 5.18
C SER A 128 -0.04 -9.63 3.80
N ALA A 129 1.16 -9.07 3.76
CA ALA A 129 2.01 -9.10 2.57
C ALA A 129 3.17 -10.11 2.70
N TRP A 130 3.35 -10.71 3.87
CA TRP A 130 4.48 -11.61 4.16
C TRP A 130 4.18 -13.04 3.72
N ASN A 131 4.39 -13.33 2.45
CA ASN A 131 4.24 -14.67 1.87
C ASN A 131 5.59 -15.40 1.86
N VAL A 132 5.81 -16.27 2.84
CA VAL A 132 7.08 -17.01 2.99
C VAL A 132 7.42 -17.85 1.75
N GLY A 133 6.42 -18.34 1.02
CA GLY A 133 6.61 -19.12 -0.20
C GLY A 133 7.11 -18.32 -1.39
N GLU A 134 6.87 -17.02 -1.42
CA GLU A 134 7.20 -16.15 -2.57
C GLU A 134 8.20 -15.03 -2.24
N ILE A 135 8.67 -14.94 -1.00
CA ILE A 135 9.53 -13.83 -0.55
C ILE A 135 10.86 -13.73 -1.32
N LYS A 136 11.39 -14.88 -1.80
CA LYS A 136 12.63 -14.93 -2.56
C LYS A 136 12.48 -14.32 -3.97
N ASP A 137 11.24 -14.31 -4.49
CA ASP A 137 10.92 -13.87 -5.85
C ASP A 137 10.56 -12.39 -5.89
N MET A 138 10.54 -11.70 -4.74
CA MET A 138 10.26 -10.29 -4.62
C MET A 138 11.53 -9.45 -4.82
N ALA A 139 11.45 -8.38 -5.57
CA ALA A 139 12.54 -7.40 -5.70
C ALA A 139 12.93 -6.79 -4.34
N LEU A 140 11.95 -6.63 -3.44
CA LEU A 140 12.11 -6.21 -2.06
C LEU A 140 11.07 -6.90 -1.18
N PRO A 141 11.48 -7.63 -0.12
CA PRO A 141 10.56 -8.14 0.89
C PRO A 141 9.78 -7.02 1.58
N PRO A 142 8.50 -7.22 1.90
CA PRO A 142 7.65 -6.17 2.46
C PRO A 142 8.22 -5.54 3.73
N CYS A 143 8.34 -4.22 3.78
CA CYS A 143 8.69 -3.48 4.98
C CYS A 143 7.50 -3.44 5.94
N HIS A 144 6.34 -3.00 5.49
CA HIS A 144 5.06 -3.11 6.18
C HIS A 144 4.38 -4.41 5.74
N TYR A 145 4.36 -5.37 6.64
CA TYR A 145 4.02 -6.75 6.27
C TYR A 145 2.64 -7.20 6.75
N LEU A 146 2.04 -6.49 7.71
CA LEU A 146 0.73 -6.82 8.26
C LEU A 146 -0.02 -5.55 8.64
N SER A 147 -1.29 -5.49 8.28
CA SER A 147 -2.25 -4.54 8.86
C SER A 147 -3.38 -5.29 9.54
N GLN A 148 -3.75 -4.85 10.75
CA GLN A 148 -4.93 -5.33 11.48
C GLN A 148 -5.87 -4.18 11.72
N TRP A 149 -7.14 -4.40 11.46
CA TRP A 149 -8.19 -3.40 11.52
C TRP A 149 -9.11 -3.68 12.70
N TYR A 150 -9.60 -2.63 13.31
CA TYR A 150 -10.46 -2.71 14.48
C TYR A 150 -11.50 -1.60 14.42
N VAL A 151 -12.75 -1.96 14.77
CA VAL A 151 -13.86 -1.03 14.84
C VAL A 151 -14.22 -0.79 16.30
N THR A 152 -14.39 0.47 16.67
CA THR A 152 -14.80 0.89 18.03
C THR A 152 -16.06 1.74 17.93
N GLU A 153 -17.07 1.43 18.73
CA GLU A 153 -18.27 2.26 18.88
C GLU A 153 -17.90 3.61 19.49
N MET A 154 -18.50 4.67 18.96
CA MET A 154 -18.41 6.03 19.48
C MET A 154 -19.57 6.31 20.43
N ASN A 155 -19.27 6.85 21.59
CA ASN A 155 -20.31 7.41 22.45
C ASN A 155 -20.76 8.78 21.92
N ASN A 156 -21.89 9.33 22.49
CA ASN A 156 -22.44 10.61 22.04
C ASN A 156 -21.44 11.77 22.14
N TYR A 157 -20.58 11.79 23.17
CA TYR A 157 -19.56 12.83 23.32
C TYR A 157 -18.52 12.78 22.19
N GLU A 158 -17.99 11.61 21.90
CA GLU A 158 -17.03 11.39 20.79
C GLU A 158 -17.62 11.74 19.43
N ARG A 159 -18.91 11.44 19.22
CA ARG A 159 -19.65 11.84 18.01
C ARG A 159 -19.77 13.36 17.89
N ASN A 160 -20.01 14.06 18.99
CA ASN A 160 -20.04 15.52 19.00
C ASN A 160 -18.66 16.12 18.74
N GLU A 161 -17.59 15.54 19.29
CA GLU A 161 -16.22 15.96 18.96
C GLU A 161 -15.92 15.81 17.46
N GLU A 162 -16.33 14.68 16.84
CA GLU A 162 -16.18 14.48 15.40
C GLU A 162 -17.01 15.48 14.59
N TYR A 163 -18.22 15.83 15.04
CA TYR A 163 -19.05 16.88 14.45
C TYR A 163 -18.35 18.23 14.49
N HIS A 164 -17.83 18.65 15.64
CA HIS A 164 -17.13 19.91 15.80
C HIS A 164 -15.89 19.98 14.90
N LYS A 165 -15.12 18.90 14.86
CA LYS A 165 -13.94 18.78 14.00
C LYS A 165 -14.29 18.86 12.51
N ARG A 166 -15.34 18.17 12.07
CA ARG A 166 -15.75 18.12 10.66
C ARG A 166 -16.26 19.45 10.15
N TYR A 167 -17.00 20.18 10.98
CA TYR A 167 -17.59 21.47 10.63
C TYR A 167 -16.80 22.69 11.11
N ASN A 168 -15.63 22.46 11.72
CA ASN A 168 -14.75 23.51 12.26
C ASN A 168 -15.46 24.46 13.24
N ILE A 169 -16.27 23.88 14.14
CA ILE A 169 -17.06 24.60 15.13
C ILE A 169 -16.23 24.73 16.42
N ASN A 170 -16.15 25.95 16.97
CA ASN A 170 -15.48 26.18 18.26
C ASN A 170 -16.26 25.52 19.41
N VAL A 171 -15.54 24.82 20.29
CA VAL A 171 -16.08 24.00 21.39
C VAL A 171 -16.79 24.84 22.48
N ASP A 172 -16.78 26.17 22.42
CA ASP A 172 -17.42 27.05 23.39
C ASP A 172 -18.98 27.06 23.32
N ASP A 173 -19.53 26.52 22.25
CA ASP A 173 -20.99 26.26 22.18
C ASP A 173 -21.29 24.89 22.82
N ASN A 174 -21.44 24.90 24.16
CA ASN A 174 -21.63 23.73 25.03
C ASN A 174 -22.93 22.92 24.80
N LYS A 175 -23.57 23.04 23.66
CA LYS A 175 -24.76 22.25 23.33
C LYS A 175 -24.35 20.98 22.60
N LEU A 176 -24.34 19.87 23.33
CA LEU A 176 -24.23 18.55 22.70
C LEU A 176 -25.50 18.25 21.89
N LEU A 177 -25.32 17.83 20.65
CA LEU A 177 -26.39 17.31 19.80
C LEU A 177 -26.78 15.90 20.25
N SER A 178 -28.02 15.55 20.07
CA SER A 178 -28.52 14.19 20.29
C SER A 178 -28.02 13.26 19.19
N ASP A 179 -28.09 11.94 19.42
CA ASP A 179 -27.69 10.95 18.42
C ASP A 179 -28.53 11.07 17.14
N GLU A 180 -29.83 11.38 17.26
CA GLU A 180 -30.71 11.57 16.11
C GLU A 180 -30.33 12.81 15.27
N GLU A 181 -29.83 13.88 15.92
CA GLU A 181 -29.33 15.07 15.22
C GLU A 181 -28.03 14.78 14.52
N LEU A 182 -27.10 14.04 15.17
CA LEU A 182 -25.84 13.63 14.60
C LEU A 182 -26.03 12.66 13.41
N ASP A 183 -27.02 11.77 13.46
CA ASP A 183 -27.38 10.88 12.36
C ASP A 183 -27.84 11.65 11.13
N LYS A 184 -28.67 12.65 11.30
CA LYS A 184 -29.13 13.54 10.21
C LYS A 184 -27.98 14.28 9.55
N LEU A 185 -26.91 14.56 10.30
CA LEU A 185 -25.70 15.22 9.82
C LEU A 185 -24.67 14.23 9.24
N GLY A 186 -24.98 12.92 9.27
CA GLY A 186 -24.10 11.88 8.77
C GLY A 186 -22.80 11.69 9.58
N ILE A 187 -22.87 11.97 10.89
CA ILE A 187 -21.76 11.71 11.81
C ILE A 187 -21.72 10.21 12.10
N PRO A 188 -20.56 9.54 11.94
CA PRO A 188 -20.47 8.08 12.11
C PRO A 188 -20.73 7.65 13.56
N HIS A 189 -21.14 6.39 13.71
CA HIS A 189 -21.28 5.73 15.02
C HIS A 189 -19.99 5.02 15.45
N GLN A 190 -19.05 4.87 14.55
CA GLN A 190 -17.89 3.99 14.75
C GLN A 190 -16.61 4.63 14.22
N TYR A 191 -15.51 4.36 14.92
CA TYR A 191 -14.16 4.57 14.43
C TYR A 191 -13.61 3.31 13.78
N LEU A 192 -12.91 3.47 12.66
CA LEU A 192 -12.08 2.44 12.09
C LEU A 192 -10.61 2.74 12.43
N SER A 193 -9.99 1.83 13.17
CA SER A 193 -8.58 1.91 13.55
C SER A 193 -7.77 0.87 12.78
N CYS A 194 -6.51 1.19 12.48
CA CYS A 194 -5.58 0.28 11.85
C CYS A 194 -4.31 0.17 12.69
N MET A 195 -3.92 -1.05 13.02
CA MET A 195 -2.60 -1.37 13.53
C MET A 195 -1.71 -1.78 12.36
N TRP A 196 -0.64 -1.04 12.15
CA TRP A 196 0.29 -1.23 11.04
C TRP A 196 1.62 -1.78 11.55
N MET A 197 2.04 -2.95 11.05
CA MET A 197 3.26 -3.61 11.50
C MET A 197 4.34 -3.53 10.44
N GLN A 198 5.49 -2.97 10.85
CA GLN A 198 6.65 -2.80 10.00
C GLN A 198 7.87 -3.52 10.59
N ARG A 199 8.67 -4.18 9.72
CA ARG A 199 9.98 -4.75 10.10
C ARG A 199 11.11 -3.72 10.02
N SER A 200 10.89 -2.65 9.27
CA SER A 200 11.89 -1.61 9.00
C SER A 200 11.19 -0.30 8.69
N VAL A 201 11.62 0.76 9.32
CA VAL A 201 11.15 2.12 9.08
C VAL A 201 12.28 3.11 9.34
N ASP A 202 12.45 4.07 8.45
CA ASP A 202 13.25 5.27 8.72
C ASP A 202 12.34 6.33 9.32
N THR A 203 12.61 6.72 10.57
CA THR A 203 11.75 7.65 11.32
C THR A 203 11.76 9.07 10.76
N CYS A 204 12.81 9.46 10.06
CA CYS A 204 12.94 10.81 9.49
C CYS A 204 12.43 10.91 8.05
N LEU A 205 12.63 9.85 7.27
CA LEU A 205 12.29 9.82 5.83
C LEU A 205 11.07 8.94 5.54
N GLY A 206 11.06 7.69 6.01
CA GLY A 206 10.05 6.69 5.67
C GLY A 206 8.74 6.87 6.44
N LEU A 207 8.81 6.99 7.77
CA LEU A 207 7.62 7.05 8.62
C LEU A 207 6.58 8.09 8.18
N PRO A 208 6.95 9.31 7.76
CA PRO A 208 5.98 10.29 7.28
C PRO A 208 5.19 9.84 6.03
N TYR A 209 5.81 9.05 5.15
CA TYR A 209 5.15 8.51 3.95
C TYR A 209 4.29 7.31 4.31
N ASP A 210 4.78 6.42 5.16
CA ASP A 210 4.06 5.23 5.61
C ASP A 210 2.77 5.57 6.38
N LEU A 211 2.74 6.71 7.09
CA LEU A 211 1.53 7.20 7.76
C LEU A 211 0.51 7.87 6.82
N LEU A 212 0.92 8.19 5.58
CA LEU A 212 0.03 8.78 4.57
C LEU A 212 -0.52 7.75 3.59
N SER A 213 0.05 6.55 3.57
CA SER A 213 -0.32 5.44 2.66
C SER A 213 -1.63 4.78 3.01
#